data_496f1de58b6a171bbe34e702c2028691
#
_entry.id   496f1de58b6a171bbe34e702c2028691
#
_cell.length_a   1.000
_cell.length_b   1.000
_cell.length_c   1.000
_cell.angle_alpha   90.00
_cell.angle_beta   90.00
_cell.angle_gamma   90.00
#
_symmetry.space_group_name_H-M   'P 1'
#
loop_
_entity.id
_entity.type
_entity.pdbx_description
1 polymer ?
#
loop_
_entity_poly.entity_id
_entity_poly.type
_entity_poly.pdbx_seq_one_letter_code
_entity_poly.pdbx_strand_id
1 'polypeptide(L)'
;MNLHQPLHVLPGVGPKSAEKYAKLGIENLQDLLLYFPFRYEDFKTKQVLELEDGEKAVLSGQVVTPASVQYYGFKRNRLRFSLKQGEVVFAVNFFNQPYLADKIELGATLAVFGKWDRAKASLTGMKVLAQVEDDLQPVYRLAQGVSQAGLVKVIKTAFDQGLDLLIEENIPQSLLDKYKL
;
A
#
# COMPACT_ATOMS: atom_id res chain seq x y z
N MET A 1 27.05 -13.69 -0.32
CA MET A 1 26.78 -12.27 0.00
C MET A 1 27.00 -12.08 1.49
N ASN A 2 27.44 -10.89 1.92
CA ASN A 2 27.63 -10.57 3.35
C ASN A 2 26.67 -9.44 3.70
N LEU A 3 26.02 -9.51 4.86
CA LEU A 3 25.02 -8.51 5.30
C LEU A 3 25.56 -7.09 5.46
N HIS A 4 26.88 -6.94 5.67
CA HIS A 4 27.55 -5.63 5.78
C HIS A 4 27.88 -4.99 4.41
N GLN A 5 27.51 -5.64 3.31
CA GLN A 5 27.71 -5.05 1.98
C GLN A 5 26.75 -3.87 1.75
N PRO A 6 27.19 -2.83 1.01
CA PRO A 6 26.35 -1.68 0.72
C PRO A 6 25.19 -2.04 -0.21
N LEU A 7 24.08 -1.28 -0.14
CA LEU A 7 22.82 -1.57 -0.84
C LEU A 7 22.91 -1.66 -2.37
N HIS A 8 23.94 -1.02 -2.97
CA HIS A 8 24.09 -1.02 -4.44
C HIS A 8 24.42 -2.39 -5.04
N VAL A 9 24.73 -3.40 -4.21
CA VAL A 9 24.91 -4.79 -4.67
C VAL A 9 23.58 -5.44 -5.04
N LEU A 10 22.45 -4.88 -4.56
CA LEU A 10 21.11 -5.37 -4.91
C LEU A 10 20.70 -4.93 -6.32
N PRO A 11 20.12 -5.82 -7.11
CA PRO A 11 19.54 -5.47 -8.41
C PRO A 11 18.51 -4.35 -8.29
N GLY A 12 18.66 -3.31 -9.11
CA GLY A 12 17.74 -2.17 -9.13
C GLY A 12 18.06 -1.07 -8.09
N VAL A 13 19.12 -1.21 -7.30
CA VAL A 13 19.58 -0.17 -6.38
C VAL A 13 20.85 0.48 -6.92
N GLY A 14 20.71 1.63 -7.57
CA GLY A 14 21.84 2.43 -8.01
C GLY A 14 22.36 3.37 -6.89
N PRO A 15 23.54 4.00 -7.08
CA PRO A 15 24.16 4.88 -6.09
C PRO A 15 23.23 5.99 -5.58
N LYS A 16 22.49 6.65 -6.48
CA LYS A 16 21.50 7.70 -6.12
C LYS A 16 20.34 7.19 -5.26
N SER A 17 19.97 5.91 -5.41
CA SER A 17 18.94 5.28 -4.58
C SER A 17 19.49 4.91 -3.22
N ALA A 18 20.71 4.39 -3.15
CA ALA A 18 21.40 4.10 -1.91
C ALA A 18 21.58 5.36 -1.02
N GLU A 19 21.97 6.50 -1.61
CA GLU A 19 22.03 7.79 -0.89
C GLU A 19 20.69 8.20 -0.27
N LYS A 20 19.57 7.90 -0.94
CA LYS A 20 18.24 8.19 -0.40
C LYS A 20 17.90 7.27 0.77
N TYR A 21 18.26 6.00 0.69
CA TYR A 21 18.04 5.03 1.77
C TYR A 21 18.95 5.32 2.98
N ALA A 22 20.16 5.80 2.77
CA ALA A 22 21.05 6.25 3.85
C ALA A 22 20.41 7.33 4.74
N LYS A 23 19.51 8.19 4.19
CA LYS A 23 18.74 9.17 4.98
C LYS A 23 17.73 8.52 5.95
N LEU A 24 17.43 7.25 5.76
CA LEU A 24 16.59 6.44 6.64
C LEU A 24 17.43 5.62 7.64
N GLY A 25 18.77 5.77 7.61
CA GLY A 25 19.68 4.94 8.39
C GLY A 25 19.93 3.56 7.78
N ILE A 26 19.63 3.38 6.49
CA ILE A 26 19.80 2.12 5.77
C ILE A 26 21.04 2.25 4.88
N GLU A 27 22.19 1.78 5.36
CA GLU A 27 23.48 1.93 4.66
C GLU A 27 23.97 0.60 4.06
N ASN A 28 23.56 -0.53 4.65
CA ASN A 28 23.95 -1.87 4.25
C ASN A 28 22.77 -2.82 4.18
N LEU A 29 23.01 -4.08 3.77
CA LEU A 29 21.93 -5.08 3.64
C LEU A 29 21.30 -5.46 4.98
N GLN A 30 22.06 -5.46 6.07
CA GLN A 30 21.56 -5.74 7.40
C GLN A 30 20.57 -4.67 7.86
N ASP A 31 20.92 -3.39 7.68
CA ASP A 31 20.01 -2.28 8.02
C ASP A 31 18.71 -2.37 7.22
N LEU A 32 18.80 -2.77 5.94
CA LEU A 32 17.63 -2.94 5.09
C LEU A 32 16.69 -4.04 5.61
N LEU A 33 17.24 -5.20 5.97
CA LEU A 33 16.44 -6.33 6.46
C LEU A 33 15.86 -6.08 7.86
N LEU A 34 16.56 -5.29 8.68
CA LEU A 34 16.10 -4.90 10.01
C LEU A 34 15.26 -3.61 10.01
N TYR A 35 14.99 -3.04 8.84
CA TYR A 35 14.13 -1.87 8.73
C TYR A 35 12.66 -2.28 8.79
N PHE A 36 12.13 -2.37 9.99
CA PHE A 36 10.75 -2.81 10.22
C PHE A 36 9.71 -1.77 9.83
N PRO A 37 8.54 -2.21 9.34
CA PRO A 37 7.44 -1.30 9.06
C PRO A 37 6.92 -0.63 10.33
N PHE A 38 6.54 0.63 10.19
CA PHE A 38 5.93 1.41 11.25
C PHE A 38 4.54 0.90 11.64
N ARG A 39 3.79 0.37 10.65
CA ARG A 39 2.48 -0.26 10.79
C ARG A 39 2.21 -1.15 9.60
N TYR A 40 1.15 -1.95 9.73
CA TYR A 40 0.58 -2.67 8.60
C TYR A 40 -0.79 -2.08 8.27
N GLU A 41 -1.13 -2.01 6.99
CA GLU A 41 -2.47 -1.68 6.50
C GLU A 41 -3.11 -2.96 5.97
N ASP A 42 -4.32 -3.26 6.45
CA ASP A 42 -5.11 -4.38 5.98
C ASP A 42 -5.89 -3.94 4.74
N PHE A 43 -5.57 -4.52 3.59
CA PHE A 43 -6.26 -4.27 2.32
C PHE A 43 -7.29 -5.36 1.97
N LYS A 44 -7.67 -6.20 2.94
CA LYS A 44 -8.76 -7.15 2.72
C LYS A 44 -10.04 -6.41 2.36
N THR A 45 -10.71 -6.93 1.33
CA THR A 45 -12.00 -6.39 0.92
C THR A 45 -13.04 -6.63 2.00
N LYS A 46 -13.71 -5.56 2.40
CA LYS A 46 -14.86 -5.61 3.32
C LYS A 46 -16.18 -5.47 2.58
N GLN A 47 -17.25 -5.87 3.24
CA GLN A 47 -18.60 -5.61 2.76
C GLN A 47 -19.07 -4.22 3.25
N VAL A 48 -19.75 -3.47 2.36
CA VAL A 48 -20.23 -2.12 2.70
C VAL A 48 -21.13 -2.12 3.93
N LEU A 49 -21.94 -3.17 4.09
CA LEU A 49 -22.90 -3.28 5.20
C LEU A 49 -22.25 -3.49 6.57
N GLU A 50 -20.99 -3.93 6.59
CA GLU A 50 -20.22 -4.17 7.83
C GLU A 50 -19.43 -2.96 8.29
N LEU A 51 -19.36 -1.89 7.48
CA LEU A 51 -18.53 -0.74 7.76
C LEU A 51 -19.14 0.22 8.77
N GLU A 52 -18.31 0.70 9.67
CA GLU A 52 -18.64 1.82 10.55
C GLU A 52 -18.38 3.18 9.86
N ASP A 53 -19.04 4.23 10.37
CA ASP A 53 -18.81 5.58 9.85
C ASP A 53 -17.38 6.04 10.11
N GLY A 54 -16.74 6.57 9.09
CA GLY A 54 -15.34 7.03 9.16
C GLY A 54 -14.29 5.93 9.07
N GLU A 55 -14.68 4.67 8.95
CA GLU A 55 -13.76 3.53 8.81
C GLU A 55 -13.00 3.59 7.48
N LYS A 56 -11.73 3.19 7.53
CA LYS A 56 -10.91 2.98 6.34
C LYS A 56 -10.97 1.51 5.93
N ALA A 57 -11.37 1.26 4.70
CA ALA A 57 -11.51 -0.10 4.19
C ALA A 57 -11.23 -0.16 2.69
N VAL A 58 -11.01 -1.36 2.20
CA VAL A 58 -11.05 -1.67 0.78
C VAL A 58 -12.45 -2.17 0.43
N LEU A 59 -13.08 -1.49 -0.52
CA LEU A 59 -14.33 -1.94 -1.12
C LEU A 59 -14.09 -2.33 -2.57
N SER A 60 -14.55 -3.51 -2.94
CA SER A 60 -14.52 -3.98 -4.32
C SER A 60 -15.94 -4.03 -4.88
N GLY A 61 -16.09 -3.64 -6.13
CA GLY A 61 -17.38 -3.69 -6.81
C GLY A 61 -17.28 -3.40 -8.29
N GLN A 62 -18.37 -3.62 -9.01
CA GLN A 62 -18.47 -3.29 -10.42
C GLN A 62 -18.78 -1.80 -10.60
N VAL A 63 -18.08 -1.15 -11.53
CA VAL A 63 -18.37 0.24 -11.92
C VAL A 63 -19.70 0.31 -12.65
N VAL A 64 -20.69 0.99 -12.08
CA VAL A 64 -22.05 1.09 -12.63
C VAL A 64 -22.40 2.48 -13.17
N THR A 65 -21.54 3.47 -12.95
CA THR A 65 -21.67 4.79 -13.57
C THR A 65 -20.34 5.23 -14.18
N PRO A 66 -20.36 5.95 -15.32
CA PRO A 66 -19.14 6.51 -15.89
C PRO A 66 -18.41 7.42 -14.90
N ALA A 67 -17.08 7.43 -14.97
CA ALA A 67 -16.27 8.36 -14.20
C ALA A 67 -16.52 9.81 -14.68
N SER A 68 -16.85 10.70 -13.76
CA SER A 68 -17.10 12.12 -14.03
C SER A 68 -16.16 12.99 -13.22
N VAL A 69 -15.48 13.93 -13.89
CA VAL A 69 -14.57 14.88 -13.25
C VAL A 69 -15.23 16.25 -13.21
N GLN A 70 -15.42 16.78 -12.02
CA GLN A 70 -15.88 18.14 -11.79
C GLN A 70 -14.75 19.02 -11.30
N TYR A 71 -14.52 20.14 -11.96
CA TYR A 71 -13.55 21.17 -11.54
C TYR A 71 -14.29 22.28 -10.79
N TYR A 72 -13.81 22.63 -9.60
CA TYR A 72 -14.37 23.71 -8.80
C TYR A 72 -13.24 24.53 -8.17
N GLY A 73 -13.15 25.79 -8.59
CA GLY A 73 -12.09 26.68 -8.18
C GLY A 73 -10.71 26.34 -8.74
N PHE A 74 -9.69 27.06 -8.27
CA PHE A 74 -8.32 26.90 -8.75
C PHE A 74 -7.70 25.60 -8.24
N LYS A 75 -7.26 24.73 -9.16
CA LYS A 75 -6.61 23.42 -8.87
C LYS A 75 -7.42 22.44 -8.02
N ARG A 76 -8.74 22.61 -7.91
CA ARG A 76 -9.59 21.66 -7.19
C ARG A 76 -10.47 20.90 -8.16
N ASN A 77 -10.45 19.61 -8.04
CA ASN A 77 -11.35 18.73 -8.80
C ASN A 77 -11.81 17.56 -7.95
N ARG A 78 -12.94 17.00 -8.34
CA ARG A 78 -13.50 15.78 -7.77
C ARG A 78 -13.85 14.83 -8.89
N LEU A 79 -13.24 13.67 -8.87
CA LEU A 79 -13.61 12.53 -9.69
C LEU A 79 -14.68 11.73 -8.93
N ARG A 80 -15.79 11.42 -9.58
CA ARG A 80 -16.89 10.65 -9.01
C ARG A 80 -17.35 9.57 -9.96
N PHE A 81 -17.62 8.39 -9.40
CA PHE A 81 -18.28 7.25 -10.05
C PHE A 81 -19.01 6.43 -8.98
N SER A 82 -19.74 5.39 -9.37
CA SER A 82 -20.42 4.49 -8.44
C SER A 82 -19.95 3.05 -8.62
N LEU A 83 -19.81 2.34 -7.51
CA LEU A 83 -19.54 0.90 -7.47
C LEU A 83 -20.79 0.17 -6.98
N LYS A 84 -21.04 -1.01 -7.54
CA LYS A 84 -22.02 -1.98 -7.06
C LYS A 84 -21.30 -3.16 -6.42
N GLN A 85 -21.58 -3.42 -5.13
CA GLN A 85 -21.14 -4.60 -4.40
C GLN A 85 -22.37 -5.39 -3.95
N GLY A 86 -22.59 -6.56 -4.51
CA GLY A 86 -23.86 -7.28 -4.34
C GLY A 86 -25.05 -6.44 -4.80
N GLU A 87 -25.99 -6.17 -3.93
CA GLU A 87 -27.14 -5.31 -4.22
C GLU A 87 -26.95 -3.85 -3.80
N VAL A 88 -25.82 -3.51 -3.16
CA VAL A 88 -25.56 -2.16 -2.65
C VAL A 88 -24.80 -1.35 -3.69
N VAL A 89 -25.33 -0.17 -4.01
CA VAL A 89 -24.65 0.82 -4.87
C VAL A 89 -24.20 1.99 -4.00
N PHE A 90 -22.94 2.38 -4.11
CA PHE A 90 -22.37 3.50 -3.37
C PHE A 90 -21.49 4.37 -4.24
N ALA A 91 -21.40 5.65 -3.88
CA ALA A 91 -20.56 6.60 -4.60
C ALA A 91 -19.11 6.50 -4.15
N VAL A 92 -18.19 6.66 -5.09
CA VAL A 92 -16.75 6.81 -4.84
C VAL A 92 -16.30 8.18 -5.29
N ASN A 93 -15.60 8.92 -4.42
CA ASN A 93 -15.10 10.25 -4.70
C ASN A 93 -13.59 10.31 -4.50
N PHE A 94 -12.84 10.74 -5.52
CA PHE A 94 -11.43 11.10 -5.39
C PHE A 94 -11.26 12.60 -5.53
N PHE A 95 -10.42 13.19 -4.69
CA PHE A 95 -10.12 14.62 -4.72
C PHE A 95 -8.74 14.86 -5.29
N ASN A 96 -8.63 15.81 -6.22
CA ASN A 96 -7.39 16.23 -6.87
C ASN A 96 -6.63 15.10 -7.62
N GLN A 97 -7.37 14.10 -8.11
CA GLN A 97 -6.82 12.96 -8.84
C GLN A 97 -7.61 12.71 -10.15
N PRO A 98 -7.71 13.69 -11.06
CA PRO A 98 -8.50 13.54 -12.29
C PRO A 98 -7.93 12.49 -13.25
N TYR A 99 -6.60 12.23 -13.16
CA TYR A 99 -5.89 11.25 -13.98
C TYR A 99 -6.34 9.79 -13.74
N LEU A 100 -7.10 9.55 -12.67
CA LEU A 100 -7.69 8.22 -12.45
C LEU A 100 -8.90 7.96 -13.34
N ALA A 101 -9.52 8.97 -13.94
CA ALA A 101 -10.71 8.81 -14.77
C ALA A 101 -10.49 7.83 -15.92
N ASP A 102 -9.33 7.91 -16.58
CA ASP A 102 -8.95 7.05 -17.71
C ASP A 102 -8.75 5.57 -17.33
N LYS A 103 -8.64 5.29 -16.03
CA LYS A 103 -8.47 3.92 -15.48
C LYS A 103 -9.77 3.30 -14.99
N ILE A 104 -10.86 4.06 -15.01
CA ILE A 104 -12.15 3.64 -14.48
C ILE A 104 -13.10 3.37 -15.64
N GLU A 105 -13.17 2.11 -16.03
CA GLU A 105 -14.02 1.66 -17.13
C GLU A 105 -15.39 1.20 -16.61
N LEU A 106 -16.45 1.60 -17.30
CA LEU A 106 -17.82 1.17 -16.99
C LEU A 106 -17.93 -0.36 -17.12
N GLY A 107 -18.48 -1.01 -16.11
CA GLY A 107 -18.62 -2.47 -16.07
C GLY A 107 -17.40 -3.22 -15.51
N ALA A 108 -16.23 -2.58 -15.40
CA ALA A 108 -15.05 -3.19 -14.80
C ALA A 108 -15.21 -3.38 -13.28
N THR A 109 -14.57 -4.40 -12.76
CA THR A 109 -14.47 -4.61 -11.30
C THR A 109 -13.26 -3.87 -10.78
N LEU A 110 -13.46 -3.00 -9.80
CA LEU A 110 -12.40 -2.22 -9.16
C LEU A 110 -12.43 -2.42 -7.65
N ALA A 111 -11.24 -2.40 -7.06
CA ALA A 111 -11.06 -2.30 -5.62
C ALA A 111 -10.53 -0.90 -5.27
N VAL A 112 -11.15 -0.26 -4.28
CA VAL A 112 -10.78 1.09 -3.85
C VAL A 112 -10.58 1.10 -2.34
N PHE A 113 -9.38 1.50 -1.92
CA PHE A 113 -9.10 1.82 -0.53
C PHE A 113 -9.52 3.26 -0.25
N GLY A 114 -10.30 3.47 0.79
CA GLY A 114 -10.79 4.80 1.14
C GLY A 114 -11.43 4.86 2.52
N LYS A 115 -11.95 6.04 2.85
CA LYS A 115 -12.69 6.30 4.09
C LYS A 115 -14.19 6.30 3.80
N TRP A 116 -14.94 5.50 4.54
CA TRP A 116 -16.39 5.38 4.40
C TRP A 116 -17.13 6.55 5.09
N ASP A 117 -18.12 7.10 4.42
CA ASP A 117 -19.06 8.08 4.96
C ASP A 117 -20.46 7.44 4.88
N ARG A 118 -20.96 6.97 6.03
CA ARG A 118 -22.23 6.25 6.11
C ARG A 118 -23.42 7.15 5.79
N ALA A 119 -23.37 8.41 6.24
CA ALA A 119 -24.46 9.36 6.02
C ALA A 119 -24.69 9.67 4.53
N LYS A 120 -23.61 9.67 3.74
CA LYS A 120 -23.66 9.92 2.29
C LYS A 120 -23.65 8.66 1.43
N ALA A 121 -23.57 7.48 2.04
CA ALA A 121 -23.35 6.21 1.36
C ALA A 121 -22.22 6.35 0.32
N SER A 122 -21.07 6.86 0.75
CA SER A 122 -19.96 7.17 -0.15
C SER A 122 -18.61 6.86 0.43
N LEU A 123 -17.70 6.43 -0.45
CA LEU A 123 -16.29 6.20 -0.15
C LEU A 123 -15.44 7.38 -0.62
N THR A 124 -14.70 8.02 0.28
CA THR A 124 -13.65 8.95 -0.11
C THR A 124 -12.41 8.14 -0.45
N GLY A 125 -12.16 7.94 -1.75
CA GLY A 125 -11.08 7.12 -2.26
C GLY A 125 -9.71 7.74 -1.99
N MET A 126 -8.79 6.91 -1.57
CA MET A 126 -7.37 7.24 -1.35
C MET A 126 -6.48 6.57 -2.40
N LYS A 127 -6.82 5.33 -2.78
CA LYS A 127 -6.04 4.53 -3.73
C LYS A 127 -6.96 3.58 -4.50
N VAL A 128 -6.74 3.46 -5.81
CA VAL A 128 -7.29 2.38 -6.62
C VAL A 128 -6.29 1.22 -6.58
N LEU A 129 -6.77 0.03 -6.29
CA LEU A 129 -5.96 -1.19 -6.23
C LEU A 129 -6.15 -1.96 -7.54
N ALA A 130 -5.04 -2.34 -8.18
CA ALA A 130 -5.08 -3.11 -9.43
C ALA A 130 -5.51 -4.56 -9.21
N GLN A 131 -5.19 -5.10 -8.04
CA GLN A 131 -5.62 -6.41 -7.54
C GLN A 131 -5.92 -6.28 -6.05
N VAL A 132 -6.86 -7.08 -5.57
CA VAL A 132 -7.11 -7.24 -4.14
C VAL A 132 -6.06 -8.22 -3.63
N GLU A 133 -5.05 -7.70 -2.97
CA GLU A 133 -4.09 -8.52 -2.24
C GLU A 133 -4.70 -8.82 -0.87
N ASP A 134 -4.86 -10.10 -0.54
CA ASP A 134 -5.39 -10.54 0.77
C ASP A 134 -4.36 -10.37 1.90
N ASP A 135 -3.23 -9.71 1.63
CA ASP A 135 -2.12 -9.59 2.55
C ASP A 135 -2.04 -8.21 3.23
N LEU A 136 -1.60 -8.25 4.48
CA LEU A 136 -1.20 -7.07 5.23
C LEU A 136 -0.05 -6.37 4.51
N GLN A 137 -0.27 -5.11 4.10
CA GLN A 137 0.79 -4.34 3.45
C GLN A 137 1.60 -3.53 4.47
N PRO A 138 2.92 -3.70 4.49
CA PRO A 138 3.78 -2.95 5.39
C PRO A 138 3.82 -1.48 4.99
N VAL A 139 3.71 -0.59 5.96
CA VAL A 139 3.88 0.85 5.80
C VAL A 139 5.15 1.27 6.51
N TYR A 140 6.10 1.81 5.76
CA TYR A 140 7.39 2.26 6.29
C TYR A 140 7.41 3.77 6.51
N ARG A 141 8.23 4.23 7.45
CA ARG A 141 8.60 5.63 7.54
C ARG A 141 9.47 5.98 6.35
N LEU A 142 9.22 7.13 5.74
CA LEU A 142 9.90 7.54 4.52
C LEU A 142 10.69 8.84 4.75
N ALA A 143 11.82 8.98 4.04
CA ALA A 143 12.54 10.23 3.89
C ALA A 143 12.24 10.89 2.54
N GLN A 144 12.61 12.14 2.40
CA GLN A 144 12.44 12.89 1.15
C GLN A 144 13.13 12.19 -0.02
N GLY A 145 12.35 11.92 -1.06
CA GLY A 145 12.81 11.26 -2.28
C GLY A 145 12.78 9.73 -2.25
N VAL A 146 12.32 9.11 -1.14
CA VAL A 146 12.05 7.66 -1.05
C VAL A 146 10.55 7.43 -1.23
N SER A 147 10.17 6.50 -2.11
CA SER A 147 8.77 6.08 -2.25
C SER A 147 8.51 4.78 -1.51
N GLN A 148 7.31 4.63 -0.96
CA GLN A 148 6.85 3.39 -0.30
C GLN A 148 7.05 2.17 -1.20
N ALA A 149 6.54 2.24 -2.45
CA ALA A 149 6.64 1.14 -3.40
C ALA A 149 8.09 0.78 -3.74
N GLY A 150 8.97 1.79 -3.85
CA GLY A 150 10.41 1.58 -4.11
C GLY A 150 11.09 0.86 -2.96
N LEU A 151 10.83 1.27 -1.72
CA LEU A 151 11.42 0.65 -0.53
C LEU A 151 10.92 -0.80 -0.36
N VAL A 152 9.61 -1.03 -0.47
CA VAL A 152 9.01 -2.38 -0.41
C VAL A 152 9.63 -3.30 -1.47
N LYS A 153 9.79 -2.81 -2.70
CA LYS A 153 10.40 -3.59 -3.79
C LYS A 153 11.84 -4.00 -3.45
N VAL A 154 12.64 -3.10 -2.92
CA VAL A 154 14.04 -3.38 -2.57
C VAL A 154 14.12 -4.38 -1.42
N ILE A 155 13.30 -4.21 -0.38
CA ILE A 155 13.21 -5.17 0.73
C ILE A 155 12.81 -6.55 0.20
N LYS A 156 11.75 -6.63 -0.62
CA LYS A 156 11.32 -7.89 -1.24
C LYS A 156 12.42 -8.54 -2.05
N THR A 157 13.16 -7.76 -2.85
CA THR A 157 14.31 -8.29 -3.61
C THR A 157 15.38 -8.88 -2.70
N ALA A 158 15.62 -8.30 -1.52
CA ALA A 158 16.57 -8.85 -0.54
C ALA A 158 16.09 -10.19 0.03
N PHE A 159 14.81 -10.32 0.36
CA PHE A 159 14.20 -11.59 0.80
C PHE A 159 14.19 -12.63 -0.32
N ASP A 160 13.84 -12.26 -1.55
CA ASP A 160 13.84 -13.17 -2.71
C ASP A 160 15.24 -13.76 -3.00
N GLN A 161 16.31 -13.06 -2.56
CA GLN A 161 17.68 -13.54 -2.64
C GLN A 161 18.12 -14.38 -1.42
N GLY A 162 17.23 -14.63 -0.48
CA GLY A 162 17.51 -15.41 0.74
C GLY A 162 18.47 -14.71 1.70
N LEU A 163 18.57 -13.39 1.67
CA LEU A 163 19.49 -12.65 2.54
C LEU A 163 19.06 -12.65 4.00
N ASP A 164 17.78 -12.85 4.28
CA ASP A 164 17.23 -13.07 5.61
C ASP A 164 17.79 -14.30 6.30
N LEU A 165 18.13 -15.35 5.53
CA LEU A 165 18.76 -16.56 6.05
C LEU A 165 20.20 -16.34 6.56
N LEU A 166 20.78 -15.17 6.27
CA LEU A 166 22.10 -14.78 6.76
C LEU A 166 22.04 -14.04 8.10
N ILE A 167 20.84 -13.69 8.57
CA ILE A 167 20.64 -13.05 9.88
C ILE A 167 20.80 -14.15 10.93
N GLU A 168 21.77 -13.95 11.83
CA GLU A 168 21.96 -14.88 12.95
C GLU A 168 20.79 -14.78 13.92
N GLU A 169 20.27 -15.94 14.31
CA GLU A 169 19.23 -16.03 15.33
C GLU A 169 19.85 -15.72 16.70
N ASN A 170 19.37 -14.65 17.31
CA ASN A 170 19.86 -14.18 18.62
C ASN A 170 18.94 -14.58 19.78
N ILE A 171 17.79 -15.23 19.48
CA ILE A 171 16.87 -15.70 20.51
C ILE A 171 17.40 -17.01 21.09
N PRO A 172 17.62 -17.11 22.42
CA PRO A 172 18.04 -18.36 23.04
C PRO A 172 17.10 -19.50 22.70
N GLN A 173 17.63 -20.68 22.36
CA GLN A 173 16.84 -21.86 21.96
C GLN A 173 15.75 -22.20 22.99
N SER A 174 16.03 -22.00 24.28
CA SER A 174 15.03 -22.21 25.35
C SER A 174 13.79 -21.35 25.25
N LEU A 175 13.89 -20.16 24.63
CA LEU A 175 12.74 -19.29 24.36
C LEU A 175 12.00 -19.70 23.08
N LEU A 176 12.73 -20.07 22.03
CA LEU A 176 12.14 -20.60 20.80
C LEU A 176 11.29 -21.83 21.11
N ASP A 177 11.82 -22.78 21.87
CA ASP A 177 11.11 -24.01 22.28
C ASP A 177 9.90 -23.72 23.15
N LYS A 178 10.02 -22.76 24.11
CA LYS A 178 8.94 -22.38 25.02
C LYS A 178 7.76 -21.74 24.30
N TYR A 179 8.01 -20.89 23.31
CA TYR A 179 6.98 -20.15 22.61
C TYR A 179 6.63 -20.74 21.24
N LYS A 180 7.27 -21.84 20.84
CA LYS A 180 7.08 -22.50 19.54
C LYS A 180 7.27 -21.54 18.34
N LEU A 181 8.29 -20.70 18.42
CA LEU A 181 8.67 -19.76 17.38
C LEU A 181 9.55 -20.43 16.32
#